data_9e6a25cb375232c4eac2dddb0a9020be
#
_entry.id   9e6a25cb375232c4eac2dddb0a9020be
#
_cell.length_a   1.000
_cell.length_b   1.000
_cell.length_c   1.000
_cell.angle_alpha   90.00
_cell.angle_beta   90.00
_cell.angle_gamma   90.00
#
_symmetry.space_group_name_H-M   'P 1'
#
loop_
_entity.id
_entity.type
_entity.pdbx_description
1 polymer ?
#
loop_
_entity_poly.entity_id
_entity_poly.type
_entity_poly.pdbx_seq_one_letter_code
_entity_poly.pdbx_strand_id
1 'polypeptide(L)'
;MKRLLFILLSFLAAYPLAAQQVMERREALAAGQRVLLNLRPADHIRVRAGREGEVSFKATVSINQNKLNEAFVLQVSRAGEELQVSTDLDKEKLRAAAPGDGDCPGGQGRYYGESWTSGGDGDGHHQQGVCVAIDYDVALPPGTALRVSTWSGNISIAGLTGAIEAKTLSGDVNLSWPPARSAELALKTISGEVYADPAVALLNRRDHPIVGYEVRGTWGGGGGPAVRLESISGNVFFRQQR
;
A
#
# COMPACT_ATOMS: atom_id res chain seq x y z
N MET A 1 3.78 -70.87 -17.37
CA MET A 1 2.94 -69.86 -16.71
C MET A 1 3.74 -68.59 -16.62
N LYS A 2 3.57 -67.70 -17.60
CA LYS A 2 4.25 -66.34 -17.65
C LYS A 2 3.35 -65.33 -17.02
N ARG A 3 3.76 -64.74 -15.88
CA ARG A 3 3.06 -63.61 -15.23
C ARG A 3 3.49 -62.29 -15.88
N LEU A 4 2.60 -61.65 -16.62
CA LEU A 4 2.75 -60.29 -17.11
C LEU A 4 2.52 -59.33 -15.94
N LEU A 5 3.55 -58.57 -15.59
CA LEU A 5 3.48 -57.47 -14.61
C LEU A 5 3.14 -56.17 -15.37
N PHE A 6 1.89 -55.70 -15.24
CA PHE A 6 1.48 -54.39 -15.77
C PHE A 6 1.94 -53.29 -14.79
N ILE A 7 2.95 -52.51 -15.20
CA ILE A 7 3.37 -51.31 -14.50
C ILE A 7 2.48 -50.18 -14.99
N LEU A 8 1.54 -49.77 -14.15
CA LEU A 8 0.68 -48.58 -14.38
C LEU A 8 1.50 -47.33 -14.07
N LEU A 9 2.03 -46.68 -15.11
CA LEU A 9 2.75 -45.37 -14.96
C LEU A 9 1.72 -44.27 -14.85
N SER A 10 1.38 -43.84 -13.62
CA SER A 10 0.53 -42.69 -13.37
C SER A 10 1.31 -41.38 -13.68
N PHE A 11 1.00 -40.79 -14.83
CA PHE A 11 1.41 -39.42 -15.16
C PHE A 11 0.72 -38.45 -14.20
N LEU A 12 1.42 -37.98 -13.15
CA LEU A 12 1.02 -36.80 -12.41
C LEU A 12 1.24 -35.57 -13.32
N ALA A 13 0.16 -35.09 -13.92
CA ALA A 13 0.17 -33.80 -14.59
C ALA A 13 0.37 -32.72 -13.53
N ALA A 14 1.59 -32.20 -13.41
CA ALA A 14 1.88 -31.00 -12.61
C ALA A 14 1.24 -29.81 -13.32
N TYR A 15 0.05 -29.40 -12.88
CA TYR A 15 -0.51 -28.11 -13.28
C TYR A 15 0.38 -27.02 -12.68
N PRO A 16 0.90 -26.06 -13.47
CA PRO A 16 1.57 -24.91 -12.90
C PRO A 16 0.55 -24.14 -12.08
N LEU A 17 0.64 -24.20 -10.75
CA LEU A 17 -0.03 -23.21 -9.92
C LEU A 17 0.57 -21.86 -10.30
N ALA A 18 -0.25 -20.97 -10.86
CA ALA A 18 0.16 -19.58 -11.07
C ALA A 18 0.46 -18.97 -9.69
N ALA A 19 1.74 -18.94 -9.35
CA ALA A 19 2.20 -18.44 -8.06
C ALA A 19 2.09 -16.93 -8.04
N GLN A 20 1.68 -16.38 -6.90
CA GLN A 20 1.69 -14.95 -6.62
C GLN A 20 3.10 -14.40 -6.87
N GLN A 21 3.21 -13.32 -7.64
CA GLN A 21 4.51 -12.73 -7.95
C GLN A 21 5.00 -11.90 -6.78
N VAL A 22 6.18 -12.23 -6.29
CA VAL A 22 6.87 -11.47 -5.25
C VAL A 22 8.05 -10.74 -5.90
N MET A 23 8.04 -9.42 -5.80
CA MET A 23 9.14 -8.56 -6.25
C MET A 23 9.84 -7.97 -5.04
N GLU A 24 11.15 -8.23 -4.93
CA GLU A 24 11.98 -7.69 -3.85
C GLU A 24 13.05 -6.76 -4.43
N ARG A 25 13.26 -5.63 -3.76
CA ARG A 25 14.33 -4.66 -4.06
C ARG A 25 14.99 -4.22 -2.76
N ARG A 26 16.29 -4.03 -2.84
CA ARG A 26 17.08 -3.44 -1.77
C ARG A 26 17.89 -2.30 -2.33
N GLU A 27 17.79 -1.15 -1.69
CA GLU A 27 18.45 0.06 -2.11
C GLU A 27 19.29 0.60 -0.96
N ALA A 28 20.52 0.99 -1.24
CA ALA A 28 21.33 1.69 -0.25
C ALA A 28 20.71 3.05 0.07
N LEU A 29 20.68 3.43 1.33
CA LEU A 29 20.17 4.72 1.81
C LEU A 29 21.30 5.43 2.58
N ALA A 30 21.76 6.57 2.07
CA ALA A 30 22.74 7.38 2.78
C ALA A 30 22.10 8.09 4.00
N ALA A 31 22.92 8.42 4.98
CA ALA A 31 22.45 9.17 6.14
C ALA A 31 21.85 10.52 5.69
N GLY A 32 20.69 10.88 6.27
CA GLY A 32 19.98 12.12 5.93
C GLY A 32 19.11 12.05 4.68
N GLN A 33 19.20 11.00 3.88
CA GLN A 33 18.28 10.83 2.76
C GLN A 33 16.84 10.57 3.21
N ARG A 34 15.89 11.09 2.44
CA ARG A 34 14.45 10.86 2.61
C ARG A 34 13.97 9.78 1.68
N VAL A 35 12.93 9.07 2.08
CA VAL A 35 12.27 8.06 1.24
C VAL A 35 10.87 8.53 0.87
N LEU A 36 10.59 8.54 -0.43
CA LEU A 36 9.31 8.88 -1.02
C LEU A 36 8.70 7.63 -1.66
N LEU A 37 7.58 7.17 -1.14
CA LEU A 37 6.83 6.01 -1.63
C LEU A 37 5.52 6.47 -2.27
N ASN A 38 5.40 6.32 -3.59
CA ASN A 38 4.17 6.54 -4.34
C ASN A 38 3.65 5.19 -4.83
N LEU A 39 2.87 4.50 -4.00
CA LEU A 39 2.48 3.11 -4.23
C LEU A 39 1.03 3.04 -4.72
N ARG A 40 0.86 2.77 -6.01
CA ARG A 40 -0.46 2.77 -6.70
C ARG A 40 -0.55 1.64 -7.71
N PRO A 41 -1.59 0.80 -7.64
CA PRO A 41 -2.56 0.65 -6.55
C PRO A 41 -1.95 -0.07 -5.34
N ALA A 42 -2.67 -0.05 -4.20
CA ALA A 42 -2.29 -0.79 -3.01
C ALA A 42 -3.54 -1.28 -2.26
N ASP A 43 -3.48 -2.46 -1.67
CA ASP A 43 -4.43 -2.92 -0.67
C ASP A 43 -3.90 -2.64 0.73
N HIS A 44 -2.66 -3.06 0.98
CA HIS A 44 -1.96 -2.76 2.22
C HIS A 44 -0.53 -2.29 1.96
N ILE A 45 -0.14 -1.22 2.65
CA ILE A 45 1.24 -0.73 2.71
C ILE A 45 1.70 -0.85 4.17
N ARG A 46 2.65 -1.75 4.41
CA ARG A 46 3.26 -1.96 5.73
C ARG A 46 4.67 -1.40 5.73
N VAL A 47 4.92 -0.39 6.55
CA VAL A 47 6.25 0.19 6.72
C VAL A 47 6.73 -0.08 8.13
N ARG A 48 7.94 -0.62 8.25
CA ARG A 48 8.53 -0.98 9.54
C ARG A 48 9.98 -0.53 9.65
N ALA A 49 10.49 -0.47 10.87
CA ALA A 49 11.91 -0.30 11.11
C ALA A 49 12.70 -1.45 10.50
N GLY A 50 13.79 -1.13 9.85
CA GLY A 50 14.70 -2.03 9.17
C GLY A 50 16.15 -1.80 9.56
N ARG A 51 17.07 -2.20 8.68
CA ARG A 51 18.51 -2.06 8.89
C ARG A 51 18.97 -0.65 8.55
N GLU A 52 20.00 -0.20 9.25
CA GLU A 52 20.66 1.06 8.90
C GLU A 52 21.30 0.98 7.51
N GLY A 53 21.21 2.09 6.78
CA GLY A 53 21.84 2.24 5.47
C GLY A 53 21.13 1.48 4.33
N GLU A 54 19.99 0.86 4.55
CA GLU A 54 19.28 0.07 3.53
C GLU A 54 17.77 0.31 3.57
N VAL A 55 17.17 0.41 2.38
CA VAL A 55 15.71 0.29 2.18
C VAL A 55 15.43 -1.07 1.58
N SER A 56 14.59 -1.87 2.24
CA SER A 56 14.08 -3.12 1.70
C SER A 56 12.63 -2.92 1.27
N PHE A 57 12.33 -3.21 0.03
CA PHE A 57 11.00 -3.09 -0.57
C PHE A 57 10.56 -4.45 -1.10
N LYS A 58 9.38 -4.88 -0.72
CA LYS A 58 8.74 -6.10 -1.20
C LYS A 58 7.33 -5.79 -1.67
N ALA A 59 6.99 -6.15 -2.90
CA ALA A 59 5.64 -6.12 -3.44
C ALA A 59 5.16 -7.55 -3.68
N THR A 60 3.97 -7.86 -3.21
CA THR A 60 3.27 -9.11 -3.48
C THR A 60 2.10 -8.79 -4.40
N VAL A 61 2.19 -9.25 -5.65
CA VAL A 61 1.33 -8.83 -6.76
C VAL A 61 0.46 -9.98 -7.24
N SER A 62 -0.83 -9.74 -7.37
CA SER A 62 -1.78 -10.62 -8.04
C SER A 62 -2.74 -9.79 -8.90
N ILE A 63 -2.59 -9.89 -10.21
CA ILE A 63 -3.45 -9.23 -11.19
C ILE A 63 -4.14 -10.31 -12.01
N ASN A 64 -5.48 -10.30 -12.04
CA ASN A 64 -6.33 -11.33 -12.67
C ASN A 64 -5.85 -12.74 -12.33
N GLN A 65 -5.79 -13.09 -11.02
CA GLN A 65 -5.33 -14.39 -10.54
C GLN A 65 -3.92 -14.74 -11.05
N ASN A 66 -3.02 -13.76 -11.04
CA ASN A 66 -1.62 -13.83 -11.49
C ASN A 66 -1.40 -13.92 -13.01
N LYS A 67 -2.43 -13.80 -13.83
CA LYS A 67 -2.30 -13.89 -15.30
C LYS A 67 -1.71 -12.64 -15.93
N LEU A 68 -1.83 -11.47 -15.25
CA LEU A 68 -1.40 -10.16 -15.76
C LEU A 68 -0.39 -9.45 -14.86
N ASN A 69 0.36 -10.21 -14.05
CA ASN A 69 1.34 -9.63 -13.13
C ASN A 69 2.44 -8.82 -13.83
N GLU A 70 2.72 -9.11 -15.10
CA GLU A 70 3.64 -8.33 -15.93
C GLU A 70 3.16 -6.90 -16.24
N ALA A 71 1.89 -6.58 -15.97
CA ALA A 71 1.39 -5.21 -16.03
C ALA A 71 1.85 -4.35 -14.84
N PHE A 72 2.37 -4.96 -13.77
CA PHE A 72 2.91 -4.21 -12.63
C PHE A 72 4.24 -3.59 -12.98
N VAL A 73 4.36 -2.27 -12.74
CA VAL A 73 5.56 -1.49 -13.00
C VAL A 73 6.11 -0.94 -11.69
N LEU A 74 7.37 -1.23 -11.39
CA LEU A 74 8.12 -0.70 -10.27
C LEU A 74 9.23 0.19 -10.79
N GLN A 75 9.28 1.44 -10.36
CA GLN A 75 10.31 2.42 -10.69
C GLN A 75 11.01 2.89 -9.42
N VAL A 76 12.33 2.91 -9.46
CA VAL A 76 13.18 3.45 -8.40
C VAL A 76 14.04 4.55 -9.01
N SER A 77 14.00 5.73 -8.41
CA SER A 77 14.80 6.88 -8.85
C SER A 77 15.42 7.59 -7.65
N ARG A 78 16.48 8.32 -7.91
CA ARG A 78 17.18 9.15 -6.92
C ARG A 78 17.26 10.58 -7.46
N ALA A 79 16.80 11.52 -6.65
CA ALA A 79 16.85 12.94 -6.97
C ALA A 79 17.39 13.70 -5.75
N GLY A 80 18.66 14.11 -5.81
CA GLY A 80 19.33 14.74 -4.67
C GLY A 80 19.32 13.85 -3.42
N GLU A 81 18.70 14.35 -2.34
CA GLU A 81 18.58 13.63 -1.07
C GLU A 81 17.33 12.74 -0.98
N GLU A 82 16.64 12.49 -2.09
CA GLU A 82 15.42 11.67 -2.08
C GLU A 82 15.63 10.36 -2.84
N LEU A 83 15.30 9.24 -2.19
CA LEU A 83 15.08 7.95 -2.82
C LEU A 83 13.57 7.81 -3.06
N GLN A 84 13.19 7.80 -4.33
CA GLN A 84 11.79 7.65 -4.72
C GLN A 84 11.54 6.24 -5.23
N VAL A 85 10.52 5.59 -4.69
CA VAL A 85 9.95 4.33 -5.17
C VAL A 85 8.51 4.60 -5.60
N SER A 86 8.20 4.32 -6.86
CA SER A 86 6.86 4.46 -7.41
C SER A 86 6.41 3.20 -8.10
N THR A 87 5.11 2.91 -7.98
CA THR A 87 4.48 1.78 -8.66
C THR A 87 3.29 2.26 -9.47
N ASP A 88 3.04 1.60 -10.59
CA ASP A 88 1.91 1.86 -11.47
C ASP A 88 1.53 0.57 -12.21
N LEU A 89 0.44 0.61 -12.96
CA LEU A 89 0.00 -0.46 -13.83
C LEU A 89 0.12 -0.03 -15.30
N ASP A 90 0.71 -0.90 -16.11
CA ASP A 90 0.77 -0.73 -17.56
C ASP A 90 -0.62 -0.89 -18.16
N LYS A 91 -1.22 0.23 -18.54
CA LYS A 91 -2.59 0.29 -19.08
C LYS A 91 -2.74 -0.44 -20.41
N GLU A 92 -1.69 -0.51 -21.23
CA GLU A 92 -1.74 -1.21 -22.51
C GLU A 92 -1.85 -2.72 -22.31
N LYS A 93 -1.06 -3.27 -21.39
CA LYS A 93 -1.15 -4.68 -21.01
C LYS A 93 -2.49 -5.03 -20.38
N LEU A 94 -3.03 -4.14 -19.55
CA LEU A 94 -4.36 -4.36 -18.96
C LEU A 94 -5.47 -4.33 -20.01
N ARG A 95 -5.39 -3.47 -21.02
CA ARG A 95 -6.36 -3.41 -22.14
C ARG A 95 -6.30 -4.63 -23.04
N ALA A 96 -5.14 -5.25 -23.16
CA ALA A 96 -4.96 -6.48 -23.95
C ALA A 96 -5.55 -7.73 -23.26
N ALA A 97 -6.01 -7.61 -22.01
CA ALA A 97 -6.63 -8.71 -21.28
C ALA A 97 -7.91 -9.17 -21.97
N ALA A 98 -8.11 -10.48 -22.12
CA ALA A 98 -9.29 -11.05 -22.73
C ALA A 98 -10.56 -10.72 -21.91
N PRO A 99 -11.73 -10.49 -22.57
CA PRO A 99 -13.01 -10.36 -21.89
C PRO A 99 -13.30 -11.60 -21.03
N GLY A 100 -13.75 -11.40 -19.79
CA GLY A 100 -14.08 -12.47 -18.85
C GLY A 100 -12.98 -12.86 -17.85
N ASP A 101 -11.76 -12.35 -17.99
CA ASP A 101 -10.68 -12.58 -17.01
C ASP A 101 -10.82 -11.71 -15.74
N GLY A 102 -11.86 -10.89 -15.65
CA GLY A 102 -12.03 -9.86 -14.62
C GLY A 102 -12.83 -10.27 -13.39
N ASP A 103 -13.28 -11.52 -13.28
CA ASP A 103 -14.04 -11.96 -12.11
C ASP A 103 -13.13 -12.04 -10.87
N CYS A 104 -13.34 -11.14 -9.93
CA CYS A 104 -12.60 -11.11 -8.68
C CYS A 104 -13.08 -12.21 -7.75
N PRO A 105 -12.26 -13.21 -7.39
CA PRO A 105 -12.63 -14.25 -6.48
C PRO A 105 -13.08 -13.67 -5.12
N GLY A 106 -14.25 -14.08 -4.65
CA GLY A 106 -14.76 -13.68 -3.34
C GLY A 106 -15.21 -12.23 -3.22
N GLY A 107 -15.40 -11.50 -4.32
CA GLY A 107 -15.81 -10.09 -4.30
C GLY A 107 -14.74 -9.14 -3.71
N GLN A 108 -13.56 -9.63 -3.43
CA GLN A 108 -12.43 -8.85 -2.95
C GLN A 108 -11.48 -8.59 -4.12
N GLY A 109 -11.45 -7.39 -4.59
CA GLY A 109 -10.57 -6.93 -5.66
C GLY A 109 -11.03 -5.57 -6.14
N ARG A 110 -10.09 -4.77 -6.61
CA ARG A 110 -10.40 -3.48 -7.20
C ARG A 110 -10.51 -3.64 -8.69
N TYR A 111 -11.63 -3.18 -9.22
CA TYR A 111 -11.80 -3.10 -10.66
C TYR A 111 -11.03 -1.88 -11.19
N TYR A 112 -10.08 -2.12 -12.07
CA TYR A 112 -9.52 -1.11 -12.95
C TYR A 112 -10.10 -1.31 -14.33
N GLY A 113 -10.98 -0.41 -14.77
CA GLY A 113 -11.55 -0.48 -16.11
C GLY A 113 -12.19 0.84 -16.46
N GLU A 114 -11.99 1.28 -17.71
CA GLU A 114 -12.83 2.28 -18.34
C GLU A 114 -14.06 1.55 -18.88
N SER A 115 -15.26 1.97 -18.49
CA SER A 115 -16.49 1.46 -19.10
C SER A 115 -16.58 2.04 -20.51
N TRP A 116 -16.46 1.20 -21.53
CA TRP A 116 -16.78 1.56 -22.91
C TRP A 116 -18.26 1.27 -23.13
N THR A 117 -19.07 2.33 -23.32
CA THR A 117 -20.40 2.18 -23.91
C THR A 117 -20.20 2.18 -25.43
N SER A 118 -20.21 1.01 -26.03
CA SER A 118 -20.41 0.89 -27.49
C SER A 118 -21.90 1.12 -27.76
N GLY A 119 -22.20 2.24 -28.39
CA GLY A 119 -23.56 2.51 -28.89
C GLY A 119 -23.91 1.55 -30.01
N GLY A 120 -24.71 0.54 -29.72
CA GLY A 120 -25.34 -0.41 -30.63
C GLY A 120 -26.45 -1.08 -29.86
N ASP A 121 -27.65 -1.12 -30.43
CA ASP A 121 -28.87 -1.70 -29.87
C ASP A 121 -28.68 -3.17 -29.46
N GLY A 122 -28.34 -3.38 -28.22
CA GLY A 122 -28.16 -4.70 -27.62
C GLY A 122 -27.74 -4.62 -26.16
N ASP A 123 -28.62 -5.04 -25.25
CA ASP A 123 -28.40 -5.19 -23.83
C ASP A 123 -27.14 -6.00 -23.52
N GLY A 124 -26.04 -5.33 -23.21
CA GLY A 124 -24.81 -5.98 -22.79
C GLY A 124 -23.80 -4.97 -22.26
N HIS A 125 -23.96 -4.51 -21.03
CA HIS A 125 -22.90 -3.81 -20.31
C HIS A 125 -21.78 -4.80 -19.97
N HIS A 126 -20.84 -5.00 -20.88
CA HIS A 126 -19.60 -5.71 -20.57
C HIS A 126 -18.66 -4.74 -19.84
N GLN A 127 -18.70 -4.73 -18.52
CA GLN A 127 -17.64 -4.11 -17.73
C GLN A 127 -16.40 -5.01 -17.81
N GLN A 128 -15.43 -4.57 -18.55
CA GLN A 128 -14.12 -5.20 -18.59
C GLN A 128 -13.35 -4.74 -17.35
N GLY A 129 -13.47 -5.49 -16.27
CA GLY A 129 -12.79 -5.19 -15.01
C GLY A 129 -11.52 -6.03 -14.85
N VAL A 130 -10.47 -5.44 -14.33
CA VAL A 130 -9.23 -6.12 -13.93
C VAL A 130 -9.21 -6.21 -12.41
N CYS A 131 -9.04 -7.41 -11.88
CA CYS A 131 -8.87 -7.64 -10.45
C CYS A 131 -7.41 -7.40 -10.06
N VAL A 132 -7.19 -6.49 -9.13
CA VAL A 132 -5.86 -6.14 -8.66
C VAL A 132 -5.78 -6.29 -7.16
N ALA A 133 -4.83 -7.09 -6.68
CA ALA A 133 -4.48 -7.23 -5.27
C ALA A 133 -2.96 -7.03 -5.13
N ILE A 134 -2.54 -5.98 -4.41
CA ILE A 134 -1.13 -5.65 -4.23
C ILE A 134 -0.87 -5.23 -2.80
N ASP A 135 -0.01 -5.98 -2.14
CA ASP A 135 0.51 -5.70 -0.79
C ASP A 135 1.97 -5.26 -0.86
N TYR A 136 2.31 -4.25 -0.07
CA TYR A 136 3.67 -3.75 0.05
C TYR A 136 4.19 -3.91 1.48
N ASP A 137 5.39 -4.49 1.62
CA ASP A 137 6.16 -4.52 2.85
C ASP A 137 7.46 -3.75 2.64
N VAL A 138 7.66 -2.68 3.40
CA VAL A 138 8.83 -1.80 3.29
C VAL A 138 9.54 -1.73 4.63
N ALA A 139 10.85 -1.90 4.63
CA ALA A 139 11.67 -1.73 5.82
C ALA A 139 12.68 -0.60 5.61
N LEU A 140 12.74 0.35 6.55
CA LEU A 140 13.55 1.57 6.50
C LEU A 140 14.36 1.71 7.79
N PRO A 141 15.53 2.39 7.77
CA PRO A 141 16.19 2.80 9.00
C PRO A 141 15.24 3.60 9.90
N PRO A 142 15.24 3.39 11.22
CA PRO A 142 14.25 4.01 12.11
C PRO A 142 14.17 5.54 12.03
N GLY A 143 15.30 6.23 11.86
CA GLY A 143 15.38 7.70 11.77
C GLY A 143 15.04 8.30 10.42
N THR A 144 14.68 7.50 9.42
CA THR A 144 14.42 7.96 8.05
C THR A 144 13.19 8.87 7.99
N ALA A 145 13.33 10.00 7.30
CA ALA A 145 12.18 10.81 6.94
C ALA A 145 11.41 10.11 5.80
N LEU A 146 10.13 9.84 6.03
CA LEU A 146 9.25 9.10 5.13
C LEU A 146 8.11 9.95 4.62
N ARG A 147 7.87 9.92 3.30
CA ARG A 147 6.60 10.31 2.72
C ARG A 147 6.03 9.10 1.98
N VAL A 148 4.83 8.67 2.34
CA VAL A 148 4.11 7.58 1.68
C VAL A 148 2.75 8.03 1.22
N SER A 149 2.41 7.75 -0.04
CA SER A 149 1.11 8.09 -0.61
C SER A 149 0.53 6.97 -1.45
N THR A 150 -0.79 6.82 -1.38
CA THR A 150 -1.55 5.92 -2.25
C THR A 150 -2.91 6.53 -2.60
N TRP A 151 -3.54 6.04 -3.66
CA TRP A 151 -4.95 6.39 -3.95
C TRP A 151 -5.90 5.58 -3.08
N SER A 152 -5.55 4.35 -2.83
CA SER A 152 -6.39 3.44 -2.08
C SER A 152 -5.53 2.43 -1.35
N GLY A 153 -6.04 1.90 -0.24
CA GLY A 153 -5.35 0.95 0.61
C GLY A 153 -4.99 1.49 1.97
N ASN A 154 -4.80 0.56 2.88
CA ASN A 154 -4.46 0.86 4.25
C ASN A 154 -2.95 1.05 4.40
N ILE A 155 -2.55 2.10 5.10
CA ILE A 155 -1.14 2.37 5.42
C ILE A 155 -0.93 2.06 6.91
N SER A 156 0.02 1.18 7.19
CA SER A 156 0.44 0.85 8.57
C SER A 156 1.93 1.10 8.73
N ILE A 157 2.30 1.93 9.72
CA ILE A 157 3.68 2.32 9.98
C ILE A 157 4.03 1.99 11.43
N ALA A 158 5.18 1.37 11.66
CA ALA A 158 5.65 1.04 13.00
C ALA A 158 7.18 1.13 13.13
N GLY A 159 7.66 1.55 14.31
CA GLY A 159 9.08 1.54 14.68
C GLY A 159 9.92 2.64 14.03
N LEU A 160 9.33 3.56 13.26
CA LEU A 160 10.03 4.73 12.74
C LEU A 160 10.02 5.87 13.76
N THR A 161 11.06 6.70 13.71
CA THR A 161 11.27 7.84 14.62
C THR A 161 11.62 9.14 13.87
N GLY A 162 11.70 9.10 12.55
CA GLY A 162 11.92 10.26 11.69
C GLY A 162 10.63 11.03 11.41
N ALA A 163 10.70 12.09 10.61
CA ALA A 163 9.52 12.80 10.12
C ALA A 163 8.69 11.88 9.22
N ILE A 164 7.36 11.88 9.41
CA ILE A 164 6.45 11.02 8.66
C ILE A 164 5.33 11.85 8.04
N GLU A 165 5.11 11.64 6.75
CA GLU A 165 3.93 12.10 6.04
C GLU A 165 3.28 10.90 5.35
N ALA A 166 2.09 10.51 5.78
CA ALA A 166 1.34 9.40 5.20
C ALA A 166 -0.03 9.87 4.71
N LYS A 167 -0.35 9.57 3.45
CA LYS A 167 -1.58 10.02 2.80
C LYS A 167 -2.24 8.92 1.97
N THR A 168 -3.55 8.72 2.17
CA THR A 168 -4.40 7.90 1.31
C THR A 168 -5.66 8.68 0.90
N LEU A 169 -6.20 8.40 -0.30
CA LEU A 169 -7.51 8.92 -0.67
C LEU A 169 -8.63 8.02 -0.10
N SER A 170 -8.42 6.69 -0.10
CA SER A 170 -9.40 5.76 0.44
C SER A 170 -8.68 4.65 1.20
N GLY A 171 -8.96 4.52 2.48
CA GLY A 171 -8.38 3.56 3.40
C GLY A 171 -7.91 4.20 4.70
N ASP A 172 -7.48 3.39 5.62
CA ASP A 172 -7.04 3.82 6.94
C ASP A 172 -5.54 4.11 6.97
N VAL A 173 -5.14 5.08 7.79
CA VAL A 173 -3.74 5.36 8.11
C VAL A 173 -3.49 5.06 9.58
N ASN A 174 -2.60 4.12 9.87
CA ASN A 174 -2.28 3.68 11.22
C ASN A 174 -0.78 3.84 11.50
N LEU A 175 -0.45 4.62 12.51
CA LEU A 175 0.91 4.80 12.99
C LEU A 175 1.05 4.33 14.44
N SER A 176 1.99 3.41 14.67
CA SER A 176 2.46 3.03 15.99
C SER A 176 3.78 3.75 16.29
N TRP A 177 3.74 4.69 17.26
CA TRP A 177 4.87 5.56 17.59
C TRP A 177 5.58 5.12 18.88
N PRO A 178 6.92 5.11 18.92
CA PRO A 178 7.67 4.73 20.11
C PRO A 178 7.41 5.69 21.30
N PRO A 179 7.12 5.17 22.51
CA PRO A 179 6.73 6.00 23.66
C PRO A 179 7.83 6.96 24.13
N ALA A 180 9.09 6.60 23.95
CA ALA A 180 10.24 7.40 24.39
C ALA A 180 10.63 8.54 23.44
N ARG A 181 9.90 8.72 22.32
CA ARG A 181 10.20 9.73 21.32
C ARG A 181 9.10 10.77 21.29
N SER A 182 9.45 12.04 21.35
CA SER A 182 8.50 13.13 21.12
C SER A 182 8.09 13.24 19.64
N ALA A 183 6.95 13.86 19.39
CA ALA A 183 6.47 14.16 18.03
C ALA A 183 5.51 15.36 18.02
N GLU A 184 5.48 16.06 16.88
CA GLU A 184 4.46 17.05 16.56
C GLU A 184 3.45 16.45 15.59
N LEU A 185 2.18 16.44 15.97
CA LEU A 185 1.13 15.69 15.27
C LEU A 185 0.17 16.60 14.51
N ALA A 186 -0.12 16.22 13.25
CA ALA A 186 -1.21 16.73 12.45
C ALA A 186 -1.95 15.54 11.83
N LEU A 187 -3.13 15.23 12.37
CA LEU A 187 -3.93 14.07 11.99
C LEU A 187 -5.21 14.57 11.32
N LYS A 188 -5.47 14.17 10.09
CA LYS A 188 -6.57 14.73 9.29
C LYS A 188 -7.37 13.64 8.59
N THR A 189 -8.68 13.77 8.63
CA THR A 189 -9.61 13.03 7.76
C THR A 189 -10.68 13.94 7.23
N ILE A 190 -11.28 13.60 6.07
CA ILE A 190 -12.45 14.31 5.54
C ILE A 190 -13.72 13.52 5.84
N SER A 191 -13.72 12.21 5.56
CA SER A 191 -14.84 11.33 5.83
C SER A 191 -14.31 10.11 6.59
N GLY A 192 -14.39 10.18 7.91
CA GLY A 192 -13.87 9.18 8.85
C GLY A 192 -13.57 9.82 10.20
N GLU A 193 -12.85 9.11 11.04
CA GLU A 193 -12.55 9.54 12.40
C GLU A 193 -11.03 9.53 12.66
N VAL A 194 -10.60 10.39 13.59
CA VAL A 194 -9.24 10.43 14.11
C VAL A 194 -9.22 9.81 15.50
N TYR A 195 -8.43 8.76 15.65
CA TYR A 195 -8.20 8.08 16.92
C TYR A 195 -6.77 8.35 17.38
N ALA A 196 -6.61 9.19 18.37
CA ALA A 196 -5.32 9.48 18.98
C ALA A 196 -5.21 8.81 20.35
N ASP A 197 -3.99 8.35 20.71
CA ASP A 197 -3.71 7.85 22.05
C ASP A 197 -4.07 8.92 23.11
N PRO A 198 -4.67 8.55 24.25
CA PRO A 198 -5.04 9.52 25.31
C PRO A 198 -3.87 10.36 25.84
N ALA A 199 -2.63 9.93 25.70
CA ALA A 199 -1.43 10.67 26.12
C ALA A 199 -1.04 11.81 25.15
N VAL A 200 -1.71 11.95 24.01
CA VAL A 200 -1.52 13.09 23.09
C VAL A 200 -2.05 14.36 23.72
N ALA A 201 -1.19 15.37 23.88
CA ALA A 201 -1.60 16.71 24.30
C ALA A 201 -2.19 17.46 23.10
N LEU A 202 -3.50 17.61 23.07
CA LEU A 202 -4.23 18.29 21.99
C LEU A 202 -4.03 19.80 22.05
N LEU A 203 -3.66 20.41 20.94
CA LEU A 203 -3.45 21.85 20.78
C LEU A 203 -4.70 22.57 20.27
N ASN A 204 -5.52 21.89 19.44
CA ASN A 204 -6.79 22.41 18.96
C ASN A 204 -7.94 21.60 19.54
N ARG A 205 -8.78 22.24 20.35
CA ARG A 205 -10.05 21.68 20.79
C ARG A 205 -11.13 22.15 19.83
N ARG A 206 -11.58 21.25 18.94
CA ARG A 206 -12.81 21.32 18.14
C ARG A 206 -13.07 22.67 17.45
N ASP A 207 -12.28 22.98 16.44
CA ASP A 207 -12.85 23.67 15.31
C ASP A 207 -13.66 22.63 14.54
N HIS A 208 -14.98 22.81 14.45
CA HIS A 208 -15.84 21.97 13.63
C HIS A 208 -15.89 22.54 12.21
N PRO A 209 -14.96 22.14 11.31
CA PRO A 209 -15.10 22.53 9.91
C PRO A 209 -16.35 21.84 9.35
N ILE A 210 -17.00 22.47 8.38
CA ILE A 210 -18.19 21.92 7.71
C ILE A 210 -17.86 20.59 7.01
N VAL A 211 -16.60 20.42 6.60
CA VAL A 211 -16.09 19.20 5.95
C VAL A 211 -14.72 18.87 6.50
N GLY A 212 -14.61 17.66 7.05
CA GLY A 212 -13.36 17.13 7.60
C GLY A 212 -12.90 17.84 8.86
N TYR A 213 -11.97 17.24 9.56
CA TYR A 213 -11.33 17.90 10.69
C TYR A 213 -9.87 17.48 10.82
N GLU A 214 -9.06 18.39 11.39
CA GLU A 214 -7.66 18.17 11.68
C GLU A 214 -7.44 18.24 13.18
N VAL A 215 -6.83 17.21 13.74
CA VAL A 215 -6.38 17.16 15.13
C VAL A 215 -4.89 17.50 15.14
N ARG A 216 -4.53 18.58 15.87
CA ARG A 216 -3.15 18.95 16.14
C ARG A 216 -2.81 18.66 17.59
N GLY A 217 -1.64 18.15 17.82
CA GLY A 217 -1.20 17.81 19.16
C GLY A 217 0.29 17.55 19.24
N THR A 218 0.74 17.28 20.45
CA THR A 218 2.11 16.86 20.71
C THR A 218 2.14 15.58 21.51
N TRP A 219 3.14 14.78 21.24
CA TRP A 219 3.48 13.57 21.99
C TRP A 219 4.80 13.77 22.71
N GLY A 220 4.90 13.34 23.97
CA GLY A 220 6.17 13.38 24.73
C GLY A 220 6.70 14.79 25.00
N GLY A 221 5.81 15.82 25.14
CA GLY A 221 6.18 17.19 25.44
C GLY A 221 6.50 18.07 24.23
N GLY A 222 6.45 17.55 23.01
CA GLY A 222 6.71 18.28 21.77
C GLY A 222 8.19 18.42 21.39
N GLY A 223 8.48 19.21 20.35
CA GLY A 223 9.86 19.42 19.87
C GLY A 223 10.48 18.23 19.13
N GLY A 224 9.69 17.23 18.77
CA GLY A 224 10.11 16.08 17.96
C GLY A 224 9.85 16.28 16.47
N PRO A 225 10.05 15.23 15.65
CA PRO A 225 9.79 15.27 14.23
C PRO A 225 8.30 15.49 13.95
N ALA A 226 8.01 16.11 12.80
CA ALA A 226 6.63 16.30 12.35
C ALA A 226 6.05 14.97 11.85
N VAL A 227 4.86 14.64 12.32
CA VAL A 227 4.08 13.48 11.91
C VAL A 227 2.75 13.98 11.35
N ARG A 228 2.55 13.78 10.06
CA ARG A 228 1.32 14.15 9.35
C ARG A 228 0.65 12.91 8.78
N LEU A 229 -0.56 12.62 9.23
CA LEU A 229 -1.36 11.50 8.74
C LEU A 229 -2.65 12.04 8.15
N GLU A 230 -2.95 11.65 6.91
CA GLU A 230 -4.14 12.12 6.20
C GLU A 230 -4.86 10.97 5.50
N SER A 231 -6.18 10.89 5.70
CA SER A 231 -7.07 10.10 4.88
C SER A 231 -8.19 11.00 4.34
N ILE A 232 -8.62 10.83 3.09
CA ILE A 232 -9.82 11.51 2.60
C ILE A 232 -11.05 10.70 2.99
N SER A 233 -11.07 9.39 2.72
CA SER A 233 -12.15 8.50 3.11
C SER A 233 -11.57 7.29 3.85
N GLY A 234 -11.65 7.36 5.17
CA GLY A 234 -11.12 6.39 6.11
C GLY A 234 -10.64 7.03 7.40
N ASN A 235 -10.19 6.21 8.32
CA ASN A 235 -9.82 6.62 9.65
C ASN A 235 -8.31 6.86 9.77
N VAL A 236 -7.94 7.71 10.72
CA VAL A 236 -6.54 7.98 11.07
C VAL A 236 -6.29 7.54 12.51
N PHE A 237 -5.30 6.68 12.71
CA PHE A 237 -4.94 6.16 14.02
C PHE A 237 -3.51 6.55 14.39
N PHE A 238 -3.35 7.19 15.54
CA PHE A 238 -2.05 7.39 16.19
C PHE A 238 -2.04 6.66 17.52
N ARG A 239 -1.16 5.67 17.67
CA ARG A 239 -1.12 4.79 18.82
C ARG A 239 0.29 4.69 19.40
N GLN A 240 0.37 4.51 20.71
CA GLN A 240 1.62 4.12 21.33
C GLN A 240 2.03 2.73 20.88
N GLN A 241 3.29 2.56 20.48
CA GLN A 241 3.87 1.26 20.20
C GLN A 241 4.03 0.47 21.50
N ARG A 242 3.53 -0.74 21.51
CA ARG A 242 3.66 -1.69 22.63
C ARG A 242 4.92 -2.52 22.48
#